data_54e3d3aad5f61e6f4376c25190731ae8
#
_entry.id   54e3d3aad5f61e6f4376c25190731ae8
#
_cell.length_a   1.000
_cell.length_b   1.000
_cell.length_c   1.000
_cell.angle_alpha   90.00
_cell.angle_beta   90.00
_cell.angle_gamma   90.00
#
_symmetry.space_group_name_H-M   'P 1'
#
loop_
_entity.id
_entity.type
_entity.pdbx_description
1 polymer ?
#
loop_
_entity_poly.entity_id
_entity_poly.type
_entity_poly.pdbx_seq_one_letter_code
_entity_poly.pdbx_strand_id
1 'polypeptide(L)'
;QRQRVAIGRAIVRNPRIFLFDEPLSNLDAQLRDEMRGEIKRLHQEIATTMIYVTHDQIEAMTLADRIVLMRDGVIEQQGAPLDLFERPANTFVAGFLGSPRMSFLKAKLARSGNGAAVRIGDVTMPVPAGRSVDGGADGQEILLGLRPEHLTRAQGAAPAPGCVRHDAQIELVQPTGSRSYATFRLAGEPIIAELQAHDV
;
A
#
# COMPACT_ATOMS: atom_id res chain seq x y z
N GLN A 1 5.62 -10.50 27.60
CA GLN A 1 5.83 -9.76 28.87
C GLN A 1 7.18 -9.05 28.93
N ARG A 2 8.31 -9.67 28.52
CA ARG A 2 9.64 -9.02 28.59
C ARG A 2 9.72 -7.71 27.81
N GLN A 3 9.14 -7.64 26.61
CA GLN A 3 9.10 -6.42 25.78
C GLN A 3 8.24 -5.32 26.41
N ARG A 4 7.08 -5.65 26.98
CA ARG A 4 6.25 -4.68 27.73
C ARG A 4 7.01 -4.06 28.89
N VAL A 5 7.77 -4.87 29.62
CA VAL A 5 8.62 -4.40 30.74
C VAL A 5 9.73 -3.51 30.21
N ALA A 6 10.34 -3.84 29.06
CA ALA A 6 11.41 -3.00 28.48
C ALA A 6 10.88 -1.63 28.04
N ILE A 7 9.71 -1.59 27.39
CA ILE A 7 9.02 -0.35 27.01
C ILE A 7 8.68 0.48 28.27
N GLY A 8 8.07 -0.12 29.29
CA GLY A 8 7.74 0.54 30.54
C GLY A 8 8.98 1.13 31.24
N ARG A 9 10.11 0.40 31.26
CA ARG A 9 11.38 0.91 31.80
C ARG A 9 11.95 2.10 31.02
N ALA A 10 11.77 2.13 29.70
CA ALA A 10 12.17 3.27 28.88
C ALA A 10 11.33 4.51 29.20
N ILE A 11 10.02 4.33 29.36
CA ILE A 11 9.08 5.42 29.67
C ILE A 11 9.40 6.09 31.01
N VAL A 12 9.60 5.29 32.06
CA VAL A 12 9.88 5.80 33.43
C VAL A 12 11.14 6.68 33.49
N ARG A 13 12.09 6.49 32.56
CA ARG A 13 13.31 7.30 32.47
C ARG A 13 13.08 8.70 31.92
N ASN A 14 11.90 8.97 31.37
CA ASN A 14 11.52 10.25 30.75
C ASN A 14 12.62 10.80 29.81
N PRO A 15 13.03 10.03 28.78
CA PRO A 15 14.12 10.43 27.89
C PRO A 15 13.66 11.54 26.93
N ARG A 16 14.61 12.30 26.38
CA ARG A 16 14.34 13.30 25.35
C ARG A 16 14.04 12.67 23.97
N ILE A 17 14.49 11.43 23.74
CA ILE A 17 14.29 10.67 22.50
C ILE A 17 14.12 9.21 22.89
N PHE A 18 13.09 8.55 22.35
CA PHE A 18 12.93 7.10 22.42
C PHE A 18 13.51 6.44 21.16
N LEU A 19 14.22 5.34 21.36
CA LEU A 19 14.71 4.49 20.29
C LEU A 19 14.08 3.10 20.43
N PHE A 20 13.26 2.71 19.45
CA PHE A 20 12.64 1.40 19.37
C PHE A 20 13.22 0.65 18.16
N ASP A 21 13.85 -0.49 18.43
CA ASP A 21 14.37 -1.36 17.38
C ASP A 21 13.52 -2.64 17.34
N GLU A 22 12.64 -2.74 16.34
CA GLU A 22 11.69 -3.82 16.12
C GLU A 22 10.95 -4.30 17.39
N PRO A 23 10.34 -3.41 18.18
CA PRO A 23 9.85 -3.75 19.52
C PRO A 23 8.68 -4.74 19.54
N LEU A 24 7.99 -4.94 18.42
CA LEU A 24 6.81 -5.81 18.33
C LEU A 24 7.07 -7.10 17.53
N SER A 25 8.27 -7.30 16.99
CA SER A 25 8.60 -8.42 16.08
C SER A 25 8.36 -9.82 16.68
N ASN A 26 8.53 -9.97 18.00
CA ASN A 26 8.40 -11.26 18.70
C ASN A 26 7.05 -11.45 19.39
N LEU A 27 6.03 -10.67 19.04
CA LEU A 27 4.68 -10.80 19.60
C LEU A 27 3.76 -11.54 18.62
N ASP A 28 2.78 -12.25 19.18
CA ASP A 28 1.67 -12.78 18.40
C ASP A 28 0.81 -11.64 17.83
N ALA A 29 -0.04 -11.96 16.84
CA ALA A 29 -0.79 -10.94 16.11
C ALA A 29 -1.71 -10.10 17.00
N GLN A 30 -2.44 -10.75 17.92
CA GLN A 30 -3.37 -10.05 18.80
C GLN A 30 -2.63 -9.09 19.73
N LEU A 31 -1.57 -9.57 20.39
CA LEU A 31 -0.77 -8.76 21.31
C LEU A 31 -0.03 -7.64 20.58
N ARG A 32 0.39 -7.86 19.32
CA ARG A 32 1.01 -6.85 18.47
C ARG A 32 0.04 -5.70 18.20
N ASP A 33 -1.22 -6.01 17.87
CA ASP A 33 -2.25 -4.99 17.60
C ASP A 33 -2.57 -4.18 18.88
N GLU A 34 -2.69 -4.84 20.04
CA GLU A 34 -2.87 -4.16 21.34
C GLU A 34 -1.69 -3.23 21.63
N MET A 35 -0.46 -3.72 21.51
CA MET A 35 0.74 -2.94 21.80
C MET A 35 0.95 -1.78 20.83
N ARG A 36 0.56 -1.92 19.56
CA ARG A 36 0.58 -0.82 18.59
C ARG A 36 -0.34 0.30 19.05
N GLY A 37 -1.54 -0.02 19.51
CA GLY A 37 -2.47 0.95 20.09
C GLY A 37 -1.89 1.67 21.32
N GLU A 38 -1.22 0.93 22.22
CA GLU A 38 -0.58 1.50 23.40
C GLU A 38 0.57 2.46 23.04
N ILE A 39 1.45 2.05 22.08
CA ILE A 39 2.54 2.91 21.62
C ILE A 39 2.00 4.20 20.97
N LYS A 40 0.92 4.11 20.17
CA LYS A 40 0.32 5.30 19.54
C LYS A 40 -0.25 6.26 20.60
N ARG A 41 -0.95 5.74 21.63
CA ARG A 41 -1.44 6.56 22.75
C ARG A 41 -0.29 7.22 23.51
N LEU A 42 0.73 6.45 23.83
CA LEU A 42 1.93 6.94 24.51
C LEU A 42 2.60 8.08 23.72
N HIS A 43 2.75 7.93 22.41
CA HIS A 43 3.30 8.96 21.54
C HIS A 43 2.49 10.27 21.60
N GLN A 44 1.16 10.15 21.60
CA GLN A 44 0.28 11.32 21.72
C GLN A 44 0.35 12.01 23.09
N GLU A 45 0.51 11.24 24.17
CA GLU A 45 0.56 11.75 25.54
C GLU A 45 1.89 12.42 25.90
N ILE A 46 3.02 11.79 25.49
CA ILE A 46 4.36 12.24 25.93
C ILE A 46 4.92 13.35 25.03
N ALA A 47 4.44 13.49 23.80
CA ALA A 47 4.92 14.49 22.82
C ALA A 47 6.45 14.53 22.66
N THR A 48 7.09 13.36 22.77
CA THR A 48 8.56 13.20 22.69
C THR A 48 8.91 12.55 21.36
N THR A 49 10.04 12.92 20.77
CA THR A 49 10.54 12.29 19.53
C THR A 49 10.78 10.80 19.73
N MET A 50 10.19 9.99 18.88
CA MET A 50 10.36 8.54 18.85
C MET A 50 10.96 8.12 17.51
N ILE A 51 12.09 7.42 17.54
CA ILE A 51 12.66 6.73 16.38
C ILE A 51 12.27 5.28 16.50
N TYR A 52 11.54 4.78 15.51
CA TYR A 52 10.95 3.44 15.51
C TYR A 52 11.40 2.69 14.26
N VAL A 53 12.19 1.64 14.45
CA VAL A 53 12.63 0.75 13.37
C VAL A 53 11.68 -0.44 13.28
N THR A 54 11.17 -0.72 12.10
CA THR A 54 10.31 -1.87 11.82
C THR A 54 10.42 -2.31 10.38
N HIS A 55 10.17 -3.57 10.12
CA HIS A 55 9.94 -4.12 8.79
C HIS A 55 8.44 -4.35 8.50
N ASP A 56 7.57 -4.08 9.47
CA ASP A 56 6.12 -4.19 9.34
C ASP A 56 5.54 -2.87 8.81
N GLN A 57 5.00 -2.92 7.58
CA GLN A 57 4.40 -1.76 6.95
C GLN A 57 3.18 -1.21 7.70
N ILE A 58 2.41 -2.09 8.40
CA ILE A 58 1.23 -1.66 9.17
C ILE A 58 1.68 -0.85 10.38
N GLU A 59 2.76 -1.26 11.06
CA GLU A 59 3.36 -0.48 12.14
C GLU A 59 3.82 0.90 11.63
N ALA A 60 4.58 0.93 10.53
CA ALA A 60 5.04 2.17 9.93
C ALA A 60 3.90 3.11 9.55
N MET A 61 2.87 2.60 8.86
CA MET A 61 1.73 3.39 8.40
C MET A 61 0.85 3.93 9.55
N THR A 62 0.72 3.17 10.66
CA THR A 62 -0.18 3.53 11.76
C THR A 62 0.48 4.34 12.86
N LEU A 63 1.75 4.10 13.15
CA LEU A 63 2.45 4.75 14.25
C LEU A 63 3.12 6.05 13.85
N ALA A 64 3.73 6.11 12.67
CA ALA A 64 4.60 7.21 12.29
C ALA A 64 3.84 8.49 11.92
N ASP A 65 4.43 9.64 12.22
CA ASP A 65 4.12 10.92 11.61
C ASP A 65 4.95 11.11 10.34
N ARG A 66 6.13 10.48 10.29
CA ARG A 66 7.04 10.49 9.15
C ARG A 66 7.71 9.12 8.99
N ILE A 67 7.62 8.57 7.79
CA ILE A 67 8.32 7.34 7.41
C ILE A 67 9.60 7.71 6.68
N VAL A 68 10.69 7.00 6.97
CA VAL A 68 11.92 6.97 6.18
C VAL A 68 12.07 5.55 5.66
N LEU A 69 11.76 5.33 4.38
CA LEU A 69 11.90 4.02 3.75
C LEU A 69 13.31 3.87 3.19
N MET A 70 13.98 2.81 3.61
CA MET A 70 15.37 2.53 3.26
C MET A 70 15.50 1.20 2.52
N ARG A 71 16.47 1.13 1.61
CA ARG A 71 16.92 -0.09 0.94
C ARG A 71 18.45 -0.05 0.79
N ASP A 72 19.11 -1.11 1.21
CA ASP A 72 20.58 -1.26 1.08
C ASP A 72 21.37 -0.06 1.64
N GLY A 73 20.90 0.52 2.76
CA GLY A 73 21.53 1.66 3.42
C GLY A 73 21.23 3.03 2.79
N VAL A 74 20.41 3.08 1.73
CA VAL A 74 20.01 4.31 1.03
C VAL A 74 18.55 4.65 1.32
N ILE A 75 18.25 5.93 1.50
CA ILE A 75 16.88 6.42 1.65
C ILE A 75 16.23 6.46 0.27
N GLU A 76 15.19 5.66 0.07
CA GLU A 76 14.38 5.61 -1.16
C GLU A 76 13.33 6.73 -1.19
N GLN A 77 12.66 6.94 -0.07
CA GLN A 77 11.68 8.02 0.11
C GLN A 77 11.45 8.30 1.59
N GLN A 78 11.08 9.53 1.91
CA GLN A 78 10.66 9.93 3.25
C GLN A 78 9.51 10.94 3.18
N GLY A 79 8.59 10.88 4.14
CA GLY A 79 7.43 11.77 4.20
C GLY A 79 6.33 11.24 5.11
N ALA A 80 5.16 11.88 5.08
CA ALA A 80 3.99 11.38 5.77
C ALA A 80 3.55 10.01 5.19
N PRO A 81 3.00 9.10 6.01
CA PRO A 81 2.63 7.75 5.55
C PRO A 81 1.77 7.75 4.28
N LEU A 82 0.72 8.56 4.24
CA LEU A 82 -0.18 8.63 3.09
C LEU A 82 0.50 9.20 1.83
N ASP A 83 1.44 10.14 1.98
CA ASP A 83 2.18 10.67 0.83
C ASP A 83 3.03 9.59 0.15
N LEU A 84 3.68 8.73 0.95
CA LEU A 84 4.46 7.61 0.41
C LEU A 84 3.57 6.58 -0.27
N PHE A 85 2.39 6.33 0.28
CA PHE A 85 1.43 5.38 -0.26
C PHE A 85 0.78 5.87 -1.56
N GLU A 86 0.36 7.13 -1.61
CA GLU A 86 -0.35 7.72 -2.76
C GLU A 86 0.59 8.19 -3.88
N ARG A 87 1.80 8.63 -3.49
CA ARG A 87 2.80 9.23 -4.39
C ARG A 87 4.18 8.58 -4.20
N PRO A 88 4.30 7.27 -4.46
CA PRO A 88 5.57 6.57 -4.34
C PRO A 88 6.57 7.11 -5.37
N ALA A 89 7.81 7.37 -4.93
CA ALA A 89 8.86 7.91 -5.78
C ALA A 89 9.37 6.91 -6.82
N ASN A 90 9.22 5.62 -6.54
CA ASN A 90 9.67 4.54 -7.42
C ASN A 90 8.88 3.24 -7.17
N THR A 91 9.14 2.22 -7.99
CA THR A 91 8.47 0.92 -7.93
C THR A 91 8.76 0.15 -6.63
N PHE A 92 9.93 0.37 -6.01
CA PHE A 92 10.25 -0.25 -4.73
C PHE A 92 9.32 0.28 -3.63
N VAL A 93 9.19 1.60 -3.51
CA VAL A 93 8.29 2.23 -2.52
C VAL A 93 6.84 1.81 -2.78
N ALA A 94 6.40 1.84 -4.05
CA ALA A 94 5.05 1.46 -4.45
C ALA A 94 4.72 -0.01 -4.10
N GLY A 95 5.68 -0.92 -4.30
CA GLY A 95 5.52 -2.34 -4.00
C GLY A 95 5.75 -2.70 -2.53
N PHE A 96 6.44 -1.85 -1.77
CA PHE A 96 6.67 -2.09 -0.34
C PHE A 96 5.44 -1.73 0.49
N LEU A 97 4.75 -0.64 0.15
CA LEU A 97 3.58 -0.15 0.89
C LEU A 97 2.27 -0.68 0.28
N GLY A 98 1.48 -1.32 1.12
CA GLY A 98 0.18 -1.92 0.78
C GLY A 98 0.17 -3.45 1.00
N SER A 99 -0.93 -3.96 1.55
CA SER A 99 -1.14 -5.39 1.79
C SER A 99 -2.55 -5.79 1.33
N PRO A 100 -2.64 -6.55 0.22
CA PRO A 100 -1.59 -7.07 -0.64
C PRO A 100 -0.79 -5.98 -1.38
N ARG A 101 0.37 -6.37 -1.92
CA ARG A 101 1.25 -5.45 -2.64
C ARG A 101 0.63 -4.99 -3.97
N MET A 102 1.06 -3.82 -4.44
CA MET A 102 0.74 -3.32 -5.78
C MET A 102 1.22 -4.31 -6.85
N SER A 103 0.36 -4.62 -7.80
CA SER A 103 0.71 -5.41 -9.00
C SER A 103 1.27 -4.48 -10.07
N PHE A 104 2.37 -4.89 -10.73
CA PHE A 104 2.98 -4.12 -11.80
C PHE A 104 2.81 -4.83 -13.15
N LEU A 105 2.32 -4.11 -14.15
CA LEU A 105 2.03 -4.61 -15.49
C LEU A 105 2.77 -3.80 -16.54
N LYS A 106 3.31 -4.49 -17.55
CA LYS A 106 3.76 -3.83 -18.77
C LYS A 106 2.55 -3.35 -19.56
N ALA A 107 2.53 -2.07 -19.89
CA ALA A 107 1.43 -1.42 -20.58
C ALA A 107 1.97 -0.45 -21.65
N LYS A 108 1.11 0.04 -22.51
CA LYS A 108 1.43 1.08 -23.48
C LYS A 108 0.59 2.32 -23.21
N LEU A 109 1.25 3.47 -23.27
CA LEU A 109 0.56 4.74 -23.24
C LEU A 109 -0.24 4.91 -24.53
N ALA A 110 -1.50 5.29 -24.45
CA ALA A 110 -2.34 5.65 -25.57
C ALA A 110 -2.77 7.12 -25.43
N ARG A 111 -2.51 7.91 -26.46
CA ARG A 111 -2.94 9.32 -26.49
C ARG A 111 -4.04 9.50 -27.52
N SER A 112 -5.15 10.12 -27.10
CA SER A 112 -6.26 10.45 -27.98
C SER A 112 -6.72 11.88 -27.70
N GLY A 113 -6.45 12.81 -28.60
CA GLY A 113 -6.79 14.22 -28.40
C GLY A 113 -6.15 14.79 -27.13
N ASN A 114 -6.97 15.34 -26.23
CA ASN A 114 -6.50 15.91 -24.95
C ASN A 114 -6.42 14.89 -23.81
N GLY A 115 -6.68 13.61 -24.05
CA GLY A 115 -6.72 12.56 -23.03
C GLY A 115 -5.53 11.60 -23.14
N ALA A 116 -5.13 11.02 -22.00
CA ALA A 116 -4.21 9.90 -21.92
C ALA A 116 -4.95 8.65 -21.42
N ALA A 117 -4.62 7.52 -21.99
CA ALA A 117 -5.11 6.20 -21.57
C ALA A 117 -3.94 5.23 -21.49
N VAL A 118 -4.13 4.13 -20.78
CA VAL A 118 -3.17 3.04 -20.65
C VAL A 118 -3.78 1.79 -21.29
N ARG A 119 -3.06 1.18 -22.22
CA ARG A 119 -3.47 -0.05 -22.88
C ARG A 119 -2.67 -1.25 -22.38
N ILE A 120 -3.40 -2.28 -21.93
CA ILE A 120 -2.87 -3.54 -21.44
C ILE A 120 -3.58 -4.67 -22.20
N GLY A 121 -2.91 -5.33 -23.14
CA GLY A 121 -3.60 -6.27 -24.04
C GLY A 121 -4.76 -5.58 -24.74
N ASP A 122 -5.95 -6.15 -24.55
CA ASP A 122 -7.21 -5.63 -25.12
C ASP A 122 -7.92 -4.60 -24.24
N VAL A 123 -7.43 -4.37 -23.02
CA VAL A 123 -8.02 -3.43 -22.06
C VAL A 123 -7.40 -2.05 -22.23
N THR A 124 -8.24 -1.04 -22.37
CA THR A 124 -7.82 0.37 -22.38
C THR A 124 -8.47 1.10 -21.21
N MET A 125 -7.65 1.68 -20.35
CA MET A 125 -8.09 2.41 -19.15
C MET A 125 -7.73 3.88 -19.29
N PRO A 126 -8.66 4.81 -19.03
CA PRO A 126 -8.33 6.24 -18.99
C PRO A 126 -7.37 6.50 -17.82
N VAL A 127 -6.44 7.42 -18.01
CA VAL A 127 -5.64 7.95 -16.89
C VAL A 127 -6.57 8.77 -15.99
N PRO A 128 -6.61 8.50 -14.67
CA PRO A 128 -7.49 9.23 -13.77
C PRO A 128 -7.24 10.74 -13.80
N ALA A 129 -8.32 11.52 -13.62
CA ALA A 129 -8.23 12.96 -13.49
C ALA A 129 -7.26 13.35 -12.33
N GLY A 130 -6.39 14.33 -12.59
CA GLY A 130 -5.36 14.76 -11.62
C GLY A 130 -4.07 13.95 -11.64
N ARG A 131 -3.97 12.91 -12.49
CA ARG A 131 -2.71 12.24 -12.81
C ARG A 131 -2.28 12.67 -14.20
N SER A 132 -1.08 13.23 -14.32
CA SER A 132 -0.47 13.54 -15.61
C SER A 132 0.52 12.45 -16.01
N VAL A 133 0.57 12.17 -17.31
CA VAL A 133 1.65 11.39 -17.92
C VAL A 133 2.44 12.37 -18.77
N ASP A 134 3.36 13.06 -18.11
CA ASP A 134 4.14 14.11 -18.77
C ASP A 134 5.18 13.49 -19.72
N GLY A 135 5.26 14.02 -20.93
CA GLY A 135 6.31 13.73 -21.91
C GLY A 135 6.26 12.35 -22.59
N GLY A 136 5.30 11.48 -22.27
CA GLY A 136 5.21 10.16 -22.91
C GLY A 136 4.66 10.24 -24.34
N ALA A 137 5.30 9.52 -25.29
CA ALA A 137 4.80 9.38 -26.65
C ALA A 137 3.69 8.35 -26.76
N ASP A 138 2.81 8.48 -27.76
CA ASP A 138 1.83 7.44 -28.06
C ASP A 138 2.53 6.10 -28.39
N GLY A 139 2.02 5.00 -27.83
CA GLY A 139 2.61 3.67 -27.95
C GLY A 139 3.83 3.42 -27.06
N GLN A 140 4.30 4.38 -26.27
CA GLN A 140 5.42 4.21 -25.35
C GLN A 140 5.12 3.11 -24.33
N GLU A 141 6.10 2.22 -24.12
CA GLU A 141 6.03 1.23 -23.04
C GLU A 141 6.18 1.90 -21.67
N ILE A 142 5.26 1.55 -20.78
CA ILE A 142 5.21 2.04 -19.39
C ILE A 142 4.98 0.88 -18.45
N LEU A 143 5.27 1.08 -17.19
CA LEU A 143 4.89 0.19 -16.10
C LEU A 143 3.67 0.74 -15.39
N LEU A 144 2.57 0.00 -15.41
CA LEU A 144 1.36 0.35 -14.69
C LEU A 144 1.33 -0.35 -13.34
N GLY A 145 1.15 0.41 -12.25
CA GLY A 145 0.87 -0.12 -10.91
C GLY A 145 -0.63 -0.17 -10.66
N LEU A 146 -1.15 -1.32 -10.28
CA LEU A 146 -2.53 -1.52 -9.84
C LEU A 146 -2.56 -1.93 -8.38
N ARG A 147 -3.26 -1.18 -7.54
CA ARG A 147 -3.47 -1.56 -6.15
C ARG A 147 -4.71 -2.46 -6.03
N PRO A 148 -4.65 -3.51 -5.18
CA PRO A 148 -5.77 -4.45 -5.00
C PRO A 148 -7.09 -3.77 -4.66
N GLU A 149 -7.08 -2.73 -3.83
CA GLU A 149 -8.25 -1.96 -3.41
C GLU A 149 -8.91 -1.13 -4.51
N HIS A 150 -8.22 -0.92 -5.64
CA HIS A 150 -8.79 -0.23 -6.81
C HIS A 150 -9.52 -1.17 -7.77
N LEU A 151 -9.45 -2.47 -7.52
CA LEU A 151 -10.10 -3.51 -8.31
C LEU A 151 -11.32 -4.02 -7.55
N THR A 152 -12.50 -3.70 -8.04
CA THR A 152 -13.77 -4.01 -7.39
C THR A 152 -14.65 -4.85 -8.29
N ARG A 153 -15.58 -5.61 -7.70
CA ARG A 153 -16.61 -6.32 -8.48
C ARG A 153 -17.49 -5.33 -9.22
N ALA A 154 -17.68 -5.56 -10.52
CA ALA A 154 -18.58 -4.74 -11.32
C ALA A 154 -20.03 -4.92 -10.84
N GLN A 155 -20.70 -3.83 -10.51
CA GLN A 155 -22.11 -3.80 -10.13
C GLN A 155 -22.89 -3.06 -11.22
N GLY A 156 -24.03 -3.62 -11.63
CA GLY A 156 -24.87 -3.03 -12.65
C GLY A 156 -24.34 -3.19 -14.09
N ALA A 157 -25.02 -2.54 -15.04
CA ALA A 157 -24.74 -2.67 -16.47
C ALA A 157 -23.61 -1.76 -16.98
N ALA A 158 -23.38 -0.61 -16.33
CA ALA A 158 -22.38 0.37 -16.74
C ALA A 158 -21.30 0.54 -15.65
N PRO A 159 -20.01 0.69 -16.03
CA PRO A 159 -18.96 1.01 -15.08
C PRO A 159 -19.14 2.42 -14.51
N ALA A 160 -18.65 2.65 -13.30
CA ALA A 160 -18.59 3.99 -12.72
C ALA A 160 -17.71 4.92 -13.57
N PRO A 161 -17.92 6.25 -13.52
CA PRO A 161 -17.07 7.21 -14.25
C PRO A 161 -15.59 7.00 -13.93
N GLY A 162 -14.76 6.90 -14.97
CA GLY A 162 -13.32 6.66 -14.84
C GLY A 162 -12.92 5.21 -14.58
N CYS A 163 -13.88 4.29 -14.43
CA CYS A 163 -13.62 2.87 -14.29
C CYS A 163 -13.81 2.13 -15.63
N VAL A 164 -13.10 1.03 -15.78
CA VAL A 164 -13.25 0.13 -16.93
C VAL A 164 -13.68 -1.24 -16.43
N ARG A 165 -14.68 -1.80 -17.09
CA ARG A 165 -15.11 -3.17 -16.83
C ARG A 165 -14.26 -4.14 -17.65
N HIS A 166 -13.81 -5.18 -16.99
CA HIS A 166 -13.11 -6.30 -17.60
C HIS A 166 -13.64 -7.61 -17.00
N ASP A 167 -13.97 -8.56 -17.85
CA ASP A 167 -14.38 -9.88 -17.39
C ASP A 167 -13.12 -10.77 -17.27
N ALA A 168 -12.91 -11.32 -16.08
CA ALA A 168 -11.74 -12.14 -15.78
C ALA A 168 -12.14 -13.44 -15.09
N GLN A 169 -11.42 -14.51 -15.39
CA GLN A 169 -11.54 -15.77 -14.68
C GLN A 169 -10.72 -15.72 -13.39
N ILE A 170 -11.38 -15.93 -12.26
CA ILE A 170 -10.70 -16.00 -10.97
C ILE A 170 -10.00 -17.37 -10.85
N GLU A 171 -8.71 -17.36 -10.56
CA GLU A 171 -7.88 -18.54 -10.36
C GLU A 171 -7.84 -18.98 -8.89
N LEU A 172 -7.88 -18.02 -7.96
CA LEU A 172 -7.79 -18.27 -6.53
C LEU A 172 -8.60 -17.24 -5.74
N VAL A 173 -9.31 -17.72 -4.72
CA VAL A 173 -9.98 -16.87 -3.73
C VAL A 173 -9.42 -17.18 -2.35
N GLN A 174 -9.01 -16.14 -1.63
CA GLN A 174 -8.47 -16.23 -0.27
C GLN A 174 -9.34 -15.37 0.67
N PRO A 175 -10.35 -15.96 1.32
CA PRO A 175 -11.18 -15.23 2.28
C PRO A 175 -10.40 -14.94 3.57
N THR A 176 -10.49 -13.71 4.07
CA THR A 176 -9.85 -13.25 5.31
C THR A 176 -10.85 -12.82 6.38
N GLY A 177 -12.11 -13.19 6.21
CA GLY A 177 -13.22 -12.82 7.09
C GLY A 177 -14.03 -11.64 6.55
N SER A 178 -13.59 -10.42 6.75
CA SER A 178 -14.29 -9.23 6.22
C SER A 178 -14.02 -8.93 4.75
N ARG A 179 -12.92 -9.47 4.22
CA ARG A 179 -12.47 -9.27 2.83
C ARG A 179 -12.10 -10.59 2.19
N SER A 180 -12.02 -10.60 0.88
CA SER A 180 -11.49 -11.71 0.09
C SER A 180 -10.48 -11.18 -0.91
N TYR A 181 -9.36 -11.88 -1.07
CA TYR A 181 -8.41 -11.59 -2.13
C TYR A 181 -8.68 -12.55 -3.30
N ALA A 182 -8.96 -11.98 -4.46
CA ALA A 182 -9.19 -12.74 -5.67
C ALA A 182 -8.00 -12.57 -6.62
N THR A 183 -7.39 -13.67 -7.03
CA THR A 183 -6.31 -13.67 -8.01
C THR A 183 -6.87 -14.05 -9.38
N PHE A 184 -6.52 -13.27 -10.38
CA PHE A 184 -6.86 -13.50 -11.80
C PHE A 184 -5.72 -13.02 -12.69
N ARG A 185 -5.82 -13.26 -14.01
CA ARG A 185 -4.82 -12.77 -14.97
C ARG A 185 -5.33 -11.60 -15.78
N LEU A 186 -4.48 -10.59 -15.94
CA LEU A 186 -4.68 -9.49 -16.87
C LEU A 186 -3.48 -9.45 -17.83
N ALA A 187 -3.72 -9.65 -19.12
CA ALA A 187 -2.68 -9.78 -20.15
C ALA A 187 -1.56 -10.80 -19.79
N GLY A 188 -1.96 -11.91 -19.15
CA GLY A 188 -1.04 -12.99 -18.76
C GLY A 188 -0.37 -12.81 -17.39
N GLU A 189 -0.38 -11.62 -16.81
CA GLU A 189 0.22 -11.34 -15.51
C GLU A 189 -0.78 -11.54 -14.35
N PRO A 190 -0.35 -12.10 -13.21
CA PRO A 190 -1.22 -12.31 -12.07
C PRO A 190 -1.53 -10.98 -11.36
N ILE A 191 -2.81 -10.75 -11.11
CA ILE A 191 -3.32 -9.57 -10.42
C ILE A 191 -4.12 -10.01 -9.20
N ILE A 192 -4.02 -9.25 -8.13
CA ILE A 192 -4.81 -9.46 -6.91
C ILE A 192 -5.81 -8.32 -6.78
N ALA A 193 -7.08 -8.66 -6.63
CA ALA A 193 -8.15 -7.73 -6.25
C ALA A 193 -8.52 -7.92 -4.79
N GLU A 194 -8.84 -6.84 -4.10
CA GLU A 194 -9.42 -6.86 -2.76
C GLU A 194 -10.94 -6.64 -2.87
N LEU A 195 -11.69 -7.67 -2.57
CA LEU A 195 -13.15 -7.70 -2.67
C LEU A 195 -13.78 -7.76 -1.27
N GLN A 196 -15.02 -7.32 -1.14
CA GLN A 196 -15.78 -7.56 0.08
C GLN A 196 -16.09 -9.07 0.21
N ALA A 197 -16.17 -9.59 1.43
CA ALA A 197 -16.34 -11.02 1.66
C ALA A 197 -17.61 -11.61 1.00
N HIS A 198 -18.66 -10.78 0.83
CA HIS A 198 -19.92 -11.16 0.20
C HIS A 198 -19.96 -10.97 -1.33
N ASP A 199 -18.88 -10.46 -1.91
CA ASP A 199 -18.75 -10.25 -3.36
C ASP A 199 -18.16 -11.45 -4.11
N VAL A 200 -17.79 -12.52 -3.38
CA VAL A 200 -17.11 -13.69 -3.93
C VAL A 200 -17.99 -14.92 -3.82
#